data_8d4524235aada2fa535d1c65c28f93d2
#
_entry.id   8d4524235aada2fa535d1c65c28f93d2
#
_cell.length_a   1.000
_cell.length_b   1.000
_cell.length_c   1.000
_cell.angle_alpha   90.00
_cell.angle_beta   90.00
_cell.angle_gamma   90.00
#
_symmetry.space_group_name_H-M   'P 1'
#
loop_
_entity.id
_entity.type
_entity.pdbx_description
1 polymer ?
#
loop_
_entity_poly.entity_id
_entity_poly.type
_entity_poly.pdbx_seq_one_letter_code
_entity_poly.pdbx_strand_id
1 'polypeptide(L)'
;MEMAFEWDEHKNQQNRCKHAVSFEEARSLFTSGGDYLEIFDVEHSLDEDRFVCIGPIATGIVVVVITEVADSVIRLISARRATPREVRLYHEFVRERFS
;
A
#
# COMPACT_ATOMS: atom_id res chain seq x y z
N MET A 1 -2.08 19.70 -3.73
CA MET A 1 -0.64 19.42 -3.59
C MET A 1 -0.36 18.00 -4.03
N GLU A 2 0.59 17.80 -4.92
CA GLU A 2 0.93 16.47 -5.41
C GLU A 2 1.72 15.69 -4.37
N MET A 3 1.43 14.40 -4.27
CA MET A 3 2.19 13.49 -3.43
C MET A 3 3.42 13.00 -4.19
N ALA A 4 4.55 12.99 -3.54
CA ALA A 4 5.77 12.38 -4.09
C ALA A 4 5.95 11.00 -3.47
N PHE A 5 6.54 10.09 -4.23
CA PHE A 5 6.78 8.71 -3.80
C PHE A 5 8.25 8.39 -3.94
N GLU A 6 8.77 7.66 -2.97
CA GLU A 6 10.15 7.20 -3.03
C GLU A 6 10.24 5.74 -2.56
N TRP A 7 11.30 5.09 -2.93
CA TRP A 7 11.62 3.73 -2.47
C TRP A 7 13.06 3.40 -2.78
N ASP A 8 13.55 2.34 -2.15
CA ASP A 8 14.85 1.75 -2.43
C ASP A 8 14.69 0.83 -3.64
N GLU A 9 15.39 1.11 -4.74
CA GLU A 9 15.25 0.33 -5.98
C GLU A 9 15.69 -1.12 -5.81
N HIS A 10 16.65 -1.39 -4.94
CA HIS A 10 17.05 -2.75 -4.64
C HIS A 10 15.90 -3.52 -3.99
N LYS A 11 15.19 -2.89 -3.05
CA LYS A 11 14.01 -3.49 -2.43
C LYS A 11 12.88 -3.68 -3.44
N ASN A 12 12.74 -2.75 -4.39
CA ASN A 12 11.76 -2.87 -5.45
C ASN A 12 11.99 -4.14 -6.28
N GLN A 13 13.25 -4.38 -6.66
CA GLN A 13 13.60 -5.57 -7.43
C GLN A 13 13.38 -6.85 -6.63
N GLN A 14 13.75 -6.86 -5.36
CA GLN A 14 13.50 -7.99 -4.47
C GLN A 14 12.00 -8.25 -4.34
N ASN A 15 11.23 -7.20 -4.20
CA ASN A 15 9.77 -7.28 -4.05
C ASN A 15 9.12 -7.88 -5.31
N ARG A 16 9.57 -7.44 -6.49
CA ARG A 16 9.08 -7.99 -7.77
C ARG A 16 9.37 -9.48 -7.89
N CYS A 17 10.57 -9.90 -7.52
CA CYS A 17 10.95 -11.31 -7.57
C CYS A 17 10.15 -12.15 -6.57
N LYS A 18 9.92 -11.62 -5.38
CA LYS A 18 9.30 -12.36 -4.29
C LYS A 18 7.77 -12.39 -4.39
N HIS A 19 7.16 -11.28 -4.81
CA HIS A 19 5.71 -11.10 -4.77
C HIS A 19 5.07 -10.78 -6.12
N ALA A 20 5.86 -10.65 -7.17
CA ALA A 20 5.39 -10.31 -8.52
C ALA A 20 4.63 -8.98 -8.59
N VAL A 21 4.92 -8.06 -7.68
CA VAL A 21 4.35 -6.70 -7.66
C VAL A 21 5.50 -5.72 -7.56
N SER A 22 5.55 -4.76 -8.48
CA SER A 22 6.55 -3.69 -8.43
C SER A 22 6.04 -2.54 -7.58
N PHE A 23 6.96 -1.70 -7.09
CA PHE A 23 6.58 -0.48 -6.37
C PHE A 23 5.95 0.55 -7.32
N GLU A 24 6.33 0.52 -8.59
CA GLU A 24 5.67 1.35 -9.61
C GLU A 24 4.18 1.00 -9.73
N GLU A 25 3.87 -0.31 -9.78
CA GLU A 25 2.48 -0.76 -9.79
C GLU A 25 1.76 -0.41 -8.49
N ALA A 26 2.42 -0.63 -7.34
CA ALA A 26 1.84 -0.35 -6.03
C ALA A 26 1.52 1.13 -5.84
N ARG A 27 2.34 2.02 -6.40
CA ARG A 27 2.11 3.46 -6.36
C ARG A 27 0.75 3.84 -6.92
N SER A 28 0.26 3.11 -7.91
CA SER A 28 -1.04 3.40 -8.52
C SER A 28 -2.21 3.29 -7.55
N LEU A 29 -2.04 2.56 -6.44
CA LEU A 29 -3.04 2.50 -5.38
C LEU A 29 -3.38 3.91 -4.85
N PHE A 30 -2.37 4.76 -4.77
CA PHE A 30 -2.48 6.11 -4.19
C PHE A 30 -2.79 7.19 -5.23
N THR A 31 -2.49 6.93 -6.49
CA THR A 31 -2.61 7.94 -7.55
C THR A 31 -3.85 7.76 -8.43
N SER A 32 -4.53 6.62 -8.33
CA SER A 32 -5.69 6.32 -9.18
C SER A 32 -6.98 7.01 -8.75
N GLY A 33 -7.00 7.63 -7.57
CA GLY A 33 -8.17 8.32 -7.04
C GLY A 33 -9.23 7.41 -6.41
N GLY A 34 -8.99 6.10 -6.36
CA GLY A 34 -9.90 5.15 -5.71
C GLY A 34 -9.69 5.09 -4.20
N ASP A 35 -10.61 4.41 -3.54
CA ASP A 35 -10.51 4.21 -2.11
C ASP A 35 -9.59 3.05 -1.77
N TYR A 36 -8.89 3.17 -0.66
CA TYR A 36 -8.13 2.08 -0.09
C TYR A 36 -8.25 2.10 1.44
N LEU A 37 -8.14 0.93 2.06
CA LEU A 37 -8.17 0.79 3.50
C LEU A 37 -6.78 1.05 4.06
N GLU A 38 -6.66 1.97 5.02
CA GLU A 38 -5.38 2.29 5.64
C GLU A 38 -5.44 1.93 7.12
N ILE A 39 -4.47 1.13 7.56
CA ILE A 39 -4.39 0.65 8.94
C ILE A 39 -3.01 1.02 9.51
N PHE A 40 -3.01 1.68 10.68
CA PHE A 40 -1.76 1.98 11.38
C PHE A 40 -1.16 0.69 11.92
N ASP A 41 0.11 0.43 11.60
CA ASP A 41 0.81 -0.77 12.03
C ASP A 41 1.54 -0.52 13.36
N VAL A 42 0.85 -0.75 14.46
CA VAL A 42 1.36 -0.50 15.81
C VAL A 42 2.63 -1.30 16.08
N GLU A 43 2.67 -2.55 15.62
CA GLU A 43 3.79 -3.46 15.94
C GLU A 43 5.11 -3.05 15.28
N HIS A 44 5.03 -2.46 14.09
CA HIS A 44 6.21 -2.12 13.30
C HIS A 44 6.49 -0.62 13.23
N SER A 45 5.91 0.17 14.15
CA SER A 45 6.02 1.63 14.15
C SER A 45 6.90 2.17 15.27
N LEU A 46 7.93 1.43 15.70
CA LEU A 46 8.81 1.85 16.81
C LEU A 46 9.69 3.06 16.44
N ASP A 47 10.27 3.05 15.24
CA ASP A 47 11.17 4.11 14.79
C ASP A 47 10.51 5.09 13.84
N GLU A 48 9.54 4.61 13.08
CA GLU A 48 8.78 5.43 12.12
C GLU A 48 7.37 4.87 12.02
N ASP A 49 6.41 5.74 11.80
CA ASP A 49 5.02 5.32 11.66
C ASP A 49 4.82 4.59 10.34
N ARG A 50 4.34 3.35 10.40
CA ARG A 50 4.04 2.54 9.24
C ARG A 50 2.55 2.32 9.11
N PHE A 51 2.09 2.33 7.87
CA PHE A 51 0.69 2.10 7.52
C PHE A 51 0.59 0.94 6.54
N VAL A 52 -0.40 0.09 6.76
CA VAL A 52 -0.73 -1.02 5.86
C VAL A 52 -1.93 -0.57 5.04
N CYS A 53 -1.76 -0.50 3.72
CA CYS A 53 -2.80 -0.02 2.81
C CYS A 53 -3.27 -1.17 1.93
N ILE A 54 -4.56 -1.41 1.89
CA ILE A 54 -5.17 -2.50 1.13
C ILE A 54 -6.14 -1.92 0.12
N GLY A 55 -5.96 -2.26 -1.15
CA GLY A 55 -6.85 -1.78 -2.19
C GLY A 55 -6.48 -2.27 -3.57
N PRO A 56 -7.23 -1.83 -4.58
CA PRO A 56 -7.07 -2.35 -5.94
C PRO A 56 -6.03 -1.58 -6.75
N ILE A 57 -5.28 -2.34 -7.52
CA ILE A 57 -4.51 -1.82 -8.63
C ILE A 57 -4.98 -2.57 -9.89
N ALA A 58 -4.41 -2.28 -11.06
CA ALA A 58 -4.87 -2.87 -12.32
C ALA A 58 -4.87 -4.40 -12.29
N THR A 59 -3.95 -5.02 -11.55
CA THR A 59 -3.79 -6.49 -11.54
C THR A 59 -4.48 -7.20 -10.38
N GLY A 60 -5.18 -6.46 -9.50
CA GLY A 60 -5.90 -7.05 -8.39
C GLY A 60 -5.72 -6.27 -7.10
N ILE A 61 -6.17 -6.86 -6.00
CA ILE A 61 -6.06 -6.23 -4.68
C ILE A 61 -4.70 -6.54 -4.07
N VAL A 62 -4.04 -5.49 -3.60
CA VAL A 62 -2.68 -5.57 -3.04
C VAL A 62 -2.64 -4.99 -1.63
N VAL A 63 -1.59 -5.37 -0.92
CA VAL A 63 -1.25 -4.82 0.40
C VAL A 63 0.07 -4.08 0.25
N VAL A 64 0.07 -2.79 0.55
CA VAL A 64 1.25 -1.93 0.42
C VAL A 64 1.57 -1.35 1.78
N VAL A 65 2.80 -1.54 2.24
CA VAL A 65 3.28 -0.94 3.49
C VAL A 65 4.04 0.32 3.16
N ILE A 66 3.66 1.41 3.81
CA ILE A 66 4.25 2.73 3.57
C ILE A 66 4.64 3.41 4.87
N THR A 67 5.46 4.45 4.75
CA THR A 67 5.68 5.43 5.82
C THR A 67 5.68 6.82 5.20
N GLU A 68 5.29 7.82 5.98
CA GLU A 68 5.38 9.22 5.55
C GLU A 68 6.71 9.77 6.04
N VAL A 69 7.57 10.17 5.11
CA VAL A 69 8.92 10.68 5.45
C VAL A 69 8.97 12.19 5.53
N ALA A 70 7.99 12.87 4.93
CA ALA A 70 7.83 14.32 4.98
C ALA A 70 6.43 14.66 4.53
N ASP A 71 6.04 15.93 4.62
CA ASP A 71 4.75 16.38 4.11
C ASP A 71 4.67 16.05 2.62
N SER A 72 3.63 15.32 2.24
CA SER A 72 3.37 14.91 0.87
C SER A 72 4.42 13.98 0.26
N VAL A 73 5.28 13.34 1.08
CA VAL A 73 6.26 12.35 0.59
C VAL A 73 6.01 11.02 1.28
N ILE A 74 5.73 10.00 0.48
CA ILE A 74 5.45 8.64 0.93
C ILE A 74 6.57 7.72 0.47
N ARG A 75 7.12 6.94 1.40
CA ARG A 75 8.08 5.89 1.07
C ARG A 75 7.38 4.55 1.06
N LEU A 76 7.49 3.82 -0.06
CA LEU A 76 6.99 2.44 -0.16
C LEU A 76 8.04 1.48 0.43
N ILE A 77 7.57 0.59 1.30
CA ILE A 77 8.43 -0.35 2.03
C ILE A 77 8.27 -1.76 1.47
N SER A 78 7.03 -2.17 1.20
CA SER A 78 6.74 -3.49 0.62
C SER A 78 5.40 -3.47 -0.10
N ALA A 79 5.23 -4.40 -1.03
CA ALA A 79 3.97 -4.58 -1.75
C ALA A 79 3.80 -6.06 -2.06
N ARG A 80 2.59 -6.57 -1.89
CA ARG A 80 2.26 -7.96 -2.20
C ARG A 80 0.79 -8.09 -2.52
N ARG A 81 0.42 -9.22 -3.08
CA ARG A 81 -0.99 -9.51 -3.32
C ARG A 81 -1.70 -9.76 -2.01
N ALA A 82 -2.94 -9.34 -1.92
CA ALA A 82 -3.76 -9.55 -0.73
C ALA A 82 -4.16 -11.02 -0.62
N THR A 83 -4.21 -11.52 0.62
CA THR A 83 -4.78 -12.84 0.91
C THR A 83 -6.30 -12.78 0.80
N PRO A 84 -7.01 -13.93 0.70
CA PRO A 84 -8.48 -13.91 0.68
C PRO A 84 -9.09 -13.19 1.89
N ARG A 85 -8.48 -13.31 3.06
CA ARG A 85 -8.94 -12.62 4.26
C ARG A 85 -8.82 -11.09 4.10
N GLU A 86 -7.71 -10.63 3.55
CA GLU A 86 -7.47 -9.21 3.32
C GLU A 86 -8.39 -8.65 2.24
N VAL A 87 -8.67 -9.43 1.21
CA VAL A 87 -9.65 -9.06 0.19
C VAL A 87 -11.03 -8.84 0.82
N ARG A 88 -11.43 -9.73 1.73
CA ARG A 88 -12.70 -9.59 2.44
C ARG A 88 -12.74 -8.34 3.31
N LEU A 89 -11.64 -8.05 4.02
CA LEU A 89 -11.51 -6.82 4.82
C LEU A 89 -11.71 -5.57 3.96
N TYR A 90 -11.09 -5.56 2.79
CA TYR A 90 -11.23 -4.45 1.88
C TYR A 90 -12.67 -4.29 1.41
N HIS A 91 -13.32 -5.38 1.02
CA HIS A 91 -14.71 -5.34 0.55
C HIS A 91 -15.66 -4.88 1.65
N GLU A 92 -15.45 -5.31 2.89
CA GLU A 92 -16.23 -4.84 4.03
C GLU A 92 -16.07 -3.35 4.25
N PHE A 93 -14.84 -2.85 4.17
CA PHE A 93 -14.54 -1.43 4.28
C PHE A 93 -15.29 -0.61 3.22
N VAL A 94 -15.24 -1.06 1.96
CA VAL A 94 -15.93 -0.38 0.86
C VAL A 94 -17.45 -0.39 1.10
N ARG A 95 -17.99 -1.54 1.51
CA ARG A 95 -19.43 -1.69 1.76
C ARG A 95 -19.91 -0.76 2.85
N GLU A 96 -19.20 -0.68 3.96
CA GLU A 96 -19.55 0.20 5.07
C GLU A 96 -19.48 1.67 4.67
N ARG A 97 -18.53 2.02 3.84
CA ARG A 97 -18.31 3.38 3.42
C ARG A 97 -19.42 3.92 2.52
N PHE A 98 -20.06 3.02 1.74
CA PHE A 98 -21.09 3.39 0.76
C PHE A 98 -22.47 2.86 1.12
N SER A 99 -22.66 2.38 2.33
CA SER A 99 -23.97 1.91 2.79
C SER A 99 -24.81 3.03 3.37
#